data_a45ef09966f835b4b92368fffbdc4be5
#
_entry.id   a45ef09966f835b4b92368fffbdc4be5
#
_cell.length_a   1.000
_cell.length_b   1.000
_cell.length_c   1.000
_cell.angle_alpha   90.00
_cell.angle_beta   90.00
_cell.angle_gamma   90.00
#
_symmetry.space_group_name_H-M   'P 1'
#
loop_
_entity.id
_entity.type
_entity.pdbx_description
1 polymer ?
#
loop_
_entity_poly.entity_id
_entity_poly.type
_entity_poly.pdbx_seq_one_letter_code
_entity_poly.pdbx_strand_id
1 'polypeptide(L)'
;MIFLLCTWFDVWKHADIVRVGNRSELVVSTIASCFAIITSLFGWAGILLNNRSFLALYTFFLWICFALLVIPGYMTYKRRNFNLDGKVNFQWGNDFGITDWLRIQNQLNCCGFFSPFVEAAVSQVCYSRSVLPGCKGPYMDFERFVLERWYTVVFGLVPFQIGVILVGLLCSNHITYRFGKGLMPKAYRLSMSSMAVIMDNYARCRSLLMPSP
;
A
#
# COMPACT_ATOMS: atom_id res chain seq x y z
N MET A 1 -0.50 -4.22 1.87
CA MET A 1 0.24 -3.97 3.14
C MET A 1 1.46 -4.86 3.28
N ILE A 2 1.35 -6.19 3.26
CA ILE A 2 2.48 -7.13 3.47
C ILE A 2 3.65 -6.83 2.52
N PHE A 3 3.39 -6.68 1.22
CA PHE A 3 4.44 -6.35 0.23
C PHE A 3 5.16 -5.03 0.55
N LEU A 4 4.43 -3.99 0.97
CA LEU A 4 5.02 -2.71 1.36
C LEU A 4 5.89 -2.84 2.61
N LEU A 5 5.45 -3.60 3.61
CA LEU A 5 6.25 -3.90 4.79
C LEU A 5 7.51 -4.67 4.42
N CYS A 6 7.41 -5.72 3.58
CA CYS A 6 8.59 -6.45 3.09
C CYS A 6 9.59 -5.55 2.35
N THR A 7 9.12 -4.52 1.66
CA THR A 7 9.99 -3.53 1.00
C THR A 7 10.65 -2.58 2.01
N TRP A 8 9.92 -2.17 3.06
CA TRP A 8 10.47 -1.35 4.13
C TRP A 8 11.54 -2.07 4.97
N PHE A 9 11.37 -3.38 5.20
CA PHE A 9 12.27 -4.20 6.00
C PHE A 9 13.33 -4.97 5.18
N ASP A 10 13.48 -4.66 3.89
CA ASP A 10 14.49 -5.26 3.01
C ASP A 10 14.45 -6.81 2.95
N VAL A 11 13.25 -7.38 2.95
CA VAL A 11 13.07 -8.84 2.96
C VAL A 11 13.42 -9.48 1.61
N TRP A 12 13.38 -8.75 0.50
CA TRP A 12 13.67 -9.27 -0.83
C TRP A 12 14.83 -8.53 -1.52
N LYS A 13 15.52 -9.23 -2.42
CA LYS A 13 16.83 -8.87 -2.98
C LYS A 13 16.97 -7.43 -3.51
N HIS A 14 15.89 -6.84 -4.04
CA HIS A 14 15.92 -5.50 -4.64
C HIS A 14 15.09 -4.47 -3.86
N ALA A 15 14.69 -4.81 -2.64
CA ALA A 15 13.89 -3.91 -1.80
C ALA A 15 14.59 -2.59 -1.52
N ASP A 16 15.89 -2.63 -1.29
CA ASP A 16 16.74 -1.46 -1.05
C ASP A 16 16.68 -0.44 -2.19
N ILE A 17 16.83 -0.91 -3.45
CA ILE A 17 16.79 -0.03 -4.62
C ILE A 17 15.40 0.60 -4.76
N VAL A 18 14.34 -0.19 -4.57
CA VAL A 18 12.95 0.31 -4.63
C VAL A 18 12.68 1.34 -3.55
N ARG A 19 13.19 1.11 -2.33
CA ARG A 19 13.03 2.04 -1.20
C ARG A 19 13.73 3.37 -1.46
N VAL A 20 14.93 3.34 -2.03
CA VAL A 20 15.72 4.53 -2.34
C VAL A 20 15.14 5.25 -3.56
N GLY A 21 14.91 4.53 -4.67
CA GLY A 21 14.46 5.12 -5.93
C GLY A 21 12.99 5.56 -5.95
N ASN A 22 12.13 4.94 -5.14
CA ASN A 22 10.68 5.18 -5.16
C ASN A 22 10.12 5.50 -3.77
N ARG A 23 10.88 6.23 -2.95
CA ARG A 23 10.50 6.56 -1.57
C ARG A 23 9.15 7.29 -1.47
N SER A 24 8.88 8.24 -2.36
CA SER A 24 7.63 9.01 -2.35
C SER A 24 6.42 8.12 -2.65
N GLU A 25 6.53 7.24 -3.64
CA GLU A 25 5.47 6.30 -4.01
C GLU A 25 5.23 5.27 -2.91
N LEU A 26 6.31 4.80 -2.29
CA LEU A 26 6.25 3.85 -1.18
C LEU A 26 5.54 4.46 0.04
N VAL A 27 5.88 5.70 0.42
CA VAL A 27 5.24 6.42 1.54
C VAL A 27 3.75 6.62 1.27
N VAL A 28 3.38 7.15 0.09
CA VAL A 28 1.97 7.39 -0.25
C VAL A 28 1.17 6.09 -0.27
N SER A 29 1.74 5.01 -0.85
CA SER A 29 1.10 3.69 -0.86
C SER A 29 0.95 3.10 0.56
N THR A 30 1.92 3.36 1.44
CA THR A 30 1.85 2.91 2.84
C THR A 30 0.74 3.65 3.60
N ILE A 31 0.63 4.97 3.43
CA ILE A 31 -0.45 5.77 4.02
C ILE A 31 -1.82 5.27 3.51
N ALA A 32 -1.96 5.07 2.20
CA ALA A 32 -3.19 4.55 1.60
C ALA A 32 -3.58 3.19 2.18
N SER A 33 -2.63 2.27 2.34
CA SER A 33 -2.90 0.93 2.87
C SER A 33 -3.22 0.94 4.37
N CYS A 34 -2.59 1.81 5.17
CA CYS A 34 -2.95 2.00 6.58
C CYS A 34 -4.37 2.54 6.72
N PHE A 35 -4.72 3.54 5.91
CA PHE A 35 -6.07 4.10 5.92
C PHE A 35 -7.13 3.07 5.48
N ALA A 36 -6.82 2.21 4.51
CA ALA A 36 -7.70 1.12 4.09
C ALA A 36 -7.95 0.09 5.21
N ILE A 37 -6.94 -0.23 6.02
CA ILE A 37 -7.09 -1.11 7.18
C ILE A 37 -8.03 -0.48 8.22
N ILE A 38 -7.81 0.80 8.55
CA ILE A 38 -8.66 1.53 9.48
C ILE A 38 -10.11 1.55 8.98
N THR A 39 -10.31 1.84 7.68
CA THR A 39 -11.65 1.83 7.06
C THR A 39 -12.32 0.46 7.15
N SER A 40 -11.57 -0.63 6.95
CA SER A 40 -12.13 -1.98 7.06
C SER A 40 -12.57 -2.32 8.49
N LEU A 41 -11.84 -1.84 9.51
CA LEU A 41 -12.23 -2.00 10.92
C LEU A 41 -13.54 -1.25 11.22
N PHE A 42 -13.72 -0.04 10.68
CA PHE A 42 -15.01 0.68 10.78
C PHE A 42 -16.16 -0.07 10.08
N GLY A 43 -15.88 -0.70 8.93
CA GLY A 43 -16.86 -1.55 8.24
C GLY A 43 -17.28 -2.74 9.09
N TRP A 44 -16.33 -3.44 9.69
CA TRP A 44 -16.61 -4.55 10.63
C TRP A 44 -17.41 -4.08 11.83
N ALA A 45 -16.99 -3.00 12.49
CA ALA A 45 -17.73 -2.43 13.61
C ALA A 45 -19.16 -2.04 13.21
N GLY A 46 -19.34 -1.46 12.01
CA GLY A 46 -20.66 -1.08 11.50
C GLY A 46 -21.60 -2.27 11.32
N ILE A 47 -21.09 -3.39 10.82
CA ILE A 47 -21.85 -4.62 10.64
C ILE A 47 -22.18 -5.25 12.01
N LEU A 48 -21.18 -5.41 12.88
CA LEU A 48 -21.36 -6.05 14.19
C LEU A 48 -22.28 -5.27 15.12
N LEU A 49 -22.17 -3.95 15.15
CA LEU A 49 -23.01 -3.09 15.98
C LEU A 49 -24.37 -2.78 15.34
N ASN A 50 -24.58 -3.21 14.09
CA ASN A 50 -25.78 -2.91 13.30
C ASN A 50 -26.20 -1.41 13.40
N ASN A 51 -25.20 -0.52 13.35
CA ASN A 51 -25.39 0.91 13.57
C ASN A 51 -25.25 1.65 12.23
N ARG A 52 -26.31 2.33 11.82
CA ARG A 52 -26.39 3.09 10.57
C ARG A 52 -25.31 4.18 10.46
N SER A 53 -24.98 4.84 11.58
CA SER A 53 -23.97 5.92 11.58
C SER A 53 -22.57 5.38 11.23
N PHE A 54 -22.20 4.21 11.75
CA PHE A 54 -20.93 3.57 11.38
C PHE A 54 -20.89 3.13 9.93
N LEU A 55 -22.01 2.66 9.40
CA LEU A 55 -22.07 2.25 7.99
C LEU A 55 -22.02 3.44 7.04
N ALA A 56 -22.65 4.56 7.39
CA ALA A 56 -22.54 5.82 6.63
C ALA A 56 -21.10 6.38 6.66
N LEU A 57 -20.43 6.34 7.82
CA LEU A 57 -19.04 6.75 7.97
C LEU A 57 -18.10 5.83 7.17
N TYR A 58 -18.34 4.52 7.18
CA TYR A 58 -17.63 3.55 6.36
C TYR A 58 -17.73 3.85 4.87
N THR A 59 -18.93 4.12 4.35
CA THR A 59 -19.12 4.47 2.94
C THR A 59 -18.42 5.77 2.57
N PHE A 60 -18.40 6.76 3.45
CA PHE A 60 -17.64 7.99 3.26
C PHE A 60 -16.12 7.70 3.19
N PHE A 61 -15.58 6.90 4.09
CA PHE A 61 -14.17 6.54 4.08
C PHE A 61 -13.77 5.69 2.85
N LEU A 62 -14.68 4.91 2.27
CA LEU A 62 -14.42 4.18 1.03
C LEU A 62 -14.10 5.12 -0.13
N TRP A 63 -14.73 6.29 -0.23
CA TRP A 63 -14.42 7.31 -1.25
C TRP A 63 -13.02 7.89 -1.04
N ILE A 64 -12.64 8.14 0.21
CA ILE A 64 -11.28 8.60 0.53
C ILE A 64 -10.25 7.52 0.18
N CYS A 65 -10.52 6.25 0.53
CA CYS A 65 -9.67 5.12 0.15
C CYS A 65 -9.50 5.02 -1.37
N PHE A 66 -10.58 5.24 -2.13
CA PHE A 66 -10.52 5.25 -3.59
C PHE A 66 -9.58 6.32 -4.12
N ALA A 67 -9.69 7.55 -3.63
CA ALA A 67 -8.81 8.64 -4.00
C ALA A 67 -7.34 8.33 -3.65
N LEU A 68 -7.09 7.86 -2.41
CA LEU A 68 -5.76 7.48 -1.95
C LEU A 68 -5.15 6.30 -2.73
N LEU A 69 -5.97 5.39 -3.24
CA LEU A 69 -5.53 4.28 -4.10
C LEU A 69 -5.10 4.79 -5.49
N VAL A 70 -5.88 5.70 -6.09
CA VAL A 70 -5.61 6.19 -7.45
C VAL A 70 -4.36 7.07 -7.51
N ILE A 71 -4.07 7.85 -6.46
CA ILE A 71 -2.92 8.79 -6.42
C ILE A 71 -1.58 8.09 -6.72
N PRO A 72 -1.13 7.06 -5.99
CA PRO A 72 0.14 6.40 -6.27
C PRO A 72 0.15 5.71 -7.64
N GLY A 73 -0.99 5.18 -8.10
CA GLY A 73 -1.12 4.61 -9.44
C GLY A 73 -0.87 5.64 -10.54
N TYR A 74 -1.48 6.80 -10.41
CA TYR A 74 -1.29 7.90 -11.36
C TYR A 74 0.13 8.47 -11.31
N MET A 75 0.70 8.63 -10.12
CA MET A 75 2.08 9.11 -9.96
C MET A 75 3.09 8.18 -10.64
N THR A 76 2.99 6.87 -10.40
CA THR A 76 3.87 5.87 -11.01
C THR A 76 3.69 5.79 -12.52
N TYR A 77 2.46 5.83 -13.01
CA TYR A 77 2.14 5.88 -14.44
C TYR A 77 2.75 7.12 -15.12
N LYS A 78 2.56 8.30 -14.53
CA LYS A 78 3.10 9.57 -15.06
C LYS A 78 4.63 9.54 -15.11
N ARG A 79 5.30 9.09 -14.05
CA ARG A 79 6.76 9.02 -13.97
C ARG A 79 7.33 8.06 -15.00
N ARG A 80 6.71 6.90 -15.17
CA ARG A 80 7.17 5.92 -16.18
C ARG A 80 7.05 6.43 -17.61
N ASN A 81 5.93 7.04 -17.98
CA ASN A 81 5.62 7.33 -19.38
C ASN A 81 6.14 8.70 -19.84
N PHE A 82 6.21 9.69 -18.97
CA PHE A 82 6.48 11.06 -19.41
C PHE A 82 7.88 11.57 -19.05
N ASN A 83 8.51 11.08 -17.99
CA ASN A 83 9.78 11.66 -17.56
C ASN A 83 10.67 10.70 -16.74
N LEU A 84 10.81 9.46 -17.18
CA LEU A 84 11.64 8.49 -16.45
C LEU A 84 13.13 8.89 -16.51
N ASP A 85 13.62 9.29 -17.67
CA ASP A 85 15.02 9.71 -17.84
C ASP A 85 15.36 10.94 -16.99
N GLY A 86 14.47 11.93 -16.98
CA GLY A 86 14.63 13.12 -16.11
C GLY A 86 14.61 12.78 -14.63
N LYS A 87 13.71 11.86 -14.21
CA LYS A 87 13.67 11.36 -12.83
C LYS A 87 14.99 10.72 -12.43
N VAL A 88 15.49 9.79 -13.25
CA VAL A 88 16.71 9.03 -12.97
C VAL A 88 17.94 9.96 -12.93
N ASN A 89 18.06 10.88 -13.89
CA ASN A 89 19.16 11.86 -13.91
C ASN A 89 19.12 12.77 -12.68
N PHE A 90 17.94 13.28 -12.31
CA PHE A 90 17.78 14.15 -11.15
C PHE A 90 18.10 13.42 -9.84
N GLN A 91 17.58 12.19 -9.67
CA GLN A 91 17.81 11.40 -8.46
C GLN A 91 19.28 11.05 -8.28
N TRP A 92 19.96 10.65 -9.37
CA TRP A 92 21.36 10.30 -9.28
C TRP A 92 22.24 11.48 -8.85
N GLY A 93 22.01 12.67 -9.41
CA GLY A 93 22.84 13.84 -9.12
C GLY A 93 22.48 14.61 -7.86
N ASN A 94 21.23 14.54 -7.37
CA ASN A 94 20.76 15.40 -6.29
C ASN A 94 20.23 14.65 -5.06
N ASP A 95 19.52 13.52 -5.27
CA ASP A 95 18.81 12.85 -4.17
C ASP A 95 19.64 11.72 -3.55
N PHE A 96 20.51 11.07 -4.34
CA PHE A 96 21.27 9.91 -3.88
C PHE A 96 22.58 10.31 -3.23
N GLY A 97 22.83 9.75 -2.05
CA GLY A 97 24.14 9.82 -1.40
C GLY A 97 25.07 8.68 -1.83
N ILE A 98 26.31 8.73 -1.36
CA ILE A 98 27.34 7.71 -1.63
C ILE A 98 26.86 6.29 -1.25
N THR A 99 26.10 6.16 -0.17
CA THR A 99 25.54 4.88 0.29
C THR A 99 24.50 4.32 -0.68
N ASP A 100 23.71 5.18 -1.31
CA ASP A 100 22.67 4.78 -2.24
C ASP A 100 23.29 4.38 -3.60
N TRP A 101 24.30 5.11 -4.05
CA TRP A 101 25.11 4.72 -5.21
C TRP A 101 25.74 3.35 -5.01
N LEU A 102 26.36 3.10 -3.84
CA LEU A 102 26.96 1.79 -3.52
C LEU A 102 25.91 0.65 -3.59
N ARG A 103 24.71 0.87 -3.05
CA ARG A 103 23.64 -0.13 -3.09
C ARG A 103 23.22 -0.45 -4.53
N ILE A 104 22.98 0.58 -5.34
CA ILE A 104 22.57 0.42 -6.73
C ILE A 104 23.68 -0.26 -7.54
N GLN A 105 24.93 0.21 -7.42
CA GLN A 105 26.08 -0.34 -8.13
C GLN A 105 26.33 -1.81 -7.81
N ASN A 106 26.26 -2.19 -6.53
CA ASN A 106 26.49 -3.56 -6.09
C ASN A 106 25.36 -4.51 -6.51
N GLN A 107 24.12 -4.06 -6.49
CA GLN A 107 22.97 -4.90 -6.84
C GLN A 107 22.75 -5.05 -8.35
N LEU A 108 23.03 -4.00 -9.12
CA LEU A 108 22.87 -4.01 -10.58
C LEU A 108 24.16 -4.35 -11.33
N ASN A 109 25.28 -4.60 -10.61
CA ASN A 109 26.59 -4.89 -11.21
C ASN A 109 27.01 -3.85 -12.25
N CYS A 110 26.95 -2.57 -11.89
CA CYS A 110 27.29 -1.43 -12.73
C CYS A 110 28.24 -0.47 -11.97
N CYS A 111 28.86 0.48 -12.64
CA CYS A 111 29.81 1.40 -12.01
C CYS A 111 29.68 2.81 -12.58
N GLY A 112 29.45 3.80 -11.69
CA GLY A 112 29.20 5.19 -12.05
C GLY A 112 27.87 5.40 -12.78
N PHE A 113 27.55 6.63 -13.14
CA PHE A 113 26.29 6.91 -13.83
C PHE A 113 26.37 6.62 -15.32
N PHE A 114 27.19 7.36 -16.05
CA PHE A 114 27.42 7.13 -17.49
C PHE A 114 28.59 6.17 -17.74
N SER A 115 29.62 6.26 -16.89
CA SER A 115 30.86 5.50 -16.98
C SER A 115 31.47 5.34 -15.59
N PRO A 116 32.43 4.40 -15.42
CA PRO A 116 33.10 4.19 -14.13
C PRO A 116 33.83 5.41 -13.54
N PHE A 117 34.01 6.47 -14.36
CA PHE A 117 34.73 7.68 -13.96
C PHE A 117 33.82 8.83 -13.54
N VAL A 118 32.52 8.72 -13.75
CA VAL A 118 31.56 9.80 -13.51
C VAL A 118 30.58 9.38 -12.41
N GLU A 119 30.60 10.15 -11.31
CA GLU A 119 29.66 9.95 -10.17
C GLU A 119 29.61 8.50 -9.68
N ALA A 120 30.80 7.91 -9.51
CA ALA A 120 30.95 6.55 -9.03
C ALA A 120 31.31 6.51 -7.56
N ALA A 121 30.66 5.63 -6.79
CA ALA A 121 31.12 5.30 -5.46
C ALA A 121 32.13 4.14 -5.54
N VAL A 122 33.32 4.36 -5.00
CA VAL A 122 34.39 3.35 -5.03
C VAL A 122 34.02 2.17 -4.14
N SER A 123 34.06 0.96 -4.73
CA SER A 123 33.81 -0.28 -4.04
C SER A 123 34.69 -1.41 -4.57
N GLN A 124 34.61 -2.62 -3.99
CA GLN A 124 35.32 -3.79 -4.50
C GLN A 124 34.93 -4.13 -5.94
N VAL A 125 33.70 -3.80 -6.34
CA VAL A 125 33.16 -4.08 -7.68
C VAL A 125 33.36 -2.89 -8.61
N CYS A 126 33.33 -1.67 -8.09
CA CYS A 126 33.45 -0.43 -8.84
C CYS A 126 34.75 0.30 -8.43
N TYR A 127 35.77 0.19 -9.26
CA TYR A 127 37.08 0.84 -9.11
C TYR A 127 37.59 1.37 -10.45
N SER A 128 38.66 2.15 -10.43
CA SER A 128 39.17 2.90 -11.60
C SER A 128 39.51 2.09 -12.85
N ARG A 129 39.62 0.75 -12.73
CA ARG A 129 39.87 -0.17 -13.85
C ARG A 129 38.70 -1.12 -14.10
N SER A 130 37.54 -0.89 -13.50
CA SER A 130 36.40 -1.77 -13.74
C SER A 130 35.89 -1.64 -15.19
N VAL A 131 35.59 -2.76 -15.81
CA VAL A 131 35.06 -2.86 -17.18
C VAL A 131 33.52 -2.87 -17.15
N LEU A 132 32.91 -2.56 -16.02
CA LEU A 132 31.45 -2.59 -15.84
C LEU A 132 30.78 -1.46 -16.61
N PRO A 133 29.56 -1.70 -17.11
CA PRO A 133 28.77 -0.65 -17.77
C PRO A 133 28.34 0.43 -16.76
N GLY A 134 28.04 1.62 -17.27
CA GLY A 134 27.41 2.67 -16.46
C GLY A 134 26.03 2.24 -15.92
N CYS A 135 25.65 2.76 -14.76
CA CYS A 135 24.42 2.37 -14.06
C CYS A 135 23.15 2.96 -14.68
N LYS A 136 23.24 3.99 -15.51
CA LYS A 136 22.07 4.65 -16.11
C LYS A 136 21.14 3.66 -16.81
N GLY A 137 21.66 2.82 -17.71
CA GLY A 137 20.88 1.84 -18.47
C GLY A 137 20.19 0.80 -17.55
N PRO A 138 20.98 -0.01 -16.82
CA PRO A 138 20.43 -1.02 -15.92
C PRO A 138 19.45 -0.45 -14.87
N TYR A 139 19.71 0.75 -14.35
CA TYR A 139 18.83 1.38 -13.38
C TYR A 139 17.52 1.88 -14.02
N MET A 140 17.59 2.46 -15.22
CA MET A 140 16.38 2.85 -15.97
C MET A 140 15.49 1.66 -16.30
N ASP A 141 16.06 0.55 -16.73
CA ASP A 141 15.30 -0.66 -17.06
C ASP A 141 14.67 -1.26 -15.82
N PHE A 142 15.39 -1.27 -14.70
CA PHE A 142 14.86 -1.69 -13.40
C PHE A 142 13.71 -0.79 -12.95
N GLU A 143 13.88 0.54 -12.99
CA GLU A 143 12.84 1.50 -12.62
C GLU A 143 11.60 1.38 -13.51
N ARG A 144 11.79 1.20 -14.81
CA ARG A 144 10.70 0.97 -15.77
C ARG A 144 9.87 -0.25 -15.38
N PHE A 145 10.55 -1.36 -15.06
CA PHE A 145 9.91 -2.59 -14.65
C PHE A 145 9.14 -2.42 -13.32
N VAL A 146 9.77 -1.80 -12.32
CA VAL A 146 9.14 -1.59 -10.99
C VAL A 146 7.91 -0.69 -11.10
N LEU A 147 8.02 0.46 -11.76
CA LEU A 147 6.91 1.39 -11.94
C LEU A 147 5.76 0.75 -12.74
N GLU A 148 6.08 -0.04 -13.77
CA GLU A 148 5.10 -0.79 -14.56
C GLU A 148 4.30 -1.76 -13.70
N ARG A 149 4.98 -2.56 -12.89
CA ARG A 149 4.32 -3.50 -11.97
C ARG A 149 3.49 -2.76 -10.93
N TRP A 150 3.99 -1.64 -10.42
CA TRP A 150 3.30 -0.86 -9.41
C TRP A 150 1.97 -0.31 -9.91
N TYR A 151 1.97 0.45 -11.02
CA TYR A 151 0.72 0.99 -11.53
C TYR A 151 -0.25 -0.10 -12.02
N THR A 152 0.26 -1.20 -12.57
CA THR A 152 -0.60 -2.33 -13.01
C THR A 152 -1.34 -2.95 -11.83
N VAL A 153 -0.65 -3.19 -10.72
CA VAL A 153 -1.29 -3.71 -9.49
C VAL A 153 -2.30 -2.72 -8.94
N VAL A 154 -1.94 -1.45 -8.85
CA VAL A 154 -2.83 -0.41 -8.31
C VAL A 154 -4.08 -0.26 -9.17
N PHE A 155 -3.95 -0.14 -10.49
CA PHE A 155 -5.11 -0.03 -11.38
C PHE A 155 -5.93 -1.33 -11.45
N GLY A 156 -5.28 -2.48 -11.26
CA GLY A 156 -5.99 -3.77 -11.12
C GLY A 156 -6.85 -3.85 -9.85
N LEU A 157 -6.50 -3.10 -8.79
CA LEU A 157 -7.31 -3.03 -7.57
C LEU A 157 -8.50 -2.06 -7.68
N VAL A 158 -8.49 -1.13 -8.64
CA VAL A 158 -9.57 -0.14 -8.81
C VAL A 158 -10.95 -0.79 -9.03
N PRO A 159 -11.15 -1.77 -9.92
CA PRO A 159 -12.45 -2.40 -10.09
C PRO A 159 -12.94 -3.12 -8.84
N PHE A 160 -12.04 -3.72 -8.04
CA PHE A 160 -12.41 -4.29 -6.74
C PHE A 160 -12.91 -3.22 -5.79
N GLN A 161 -12.21 -2.08 -5.71
CA GLN A 161 -12.61 -0.97 -4.86
C GLN A 161 -13.97 -0.39 -5.26
N ILE A 162 -14.24 -0.25 -6.56
CA ILE A 162 -15.54 0.18 -7.07
C ILE A 162 -16.63 -0.83 -6.66
N GLY A 163 -16.36 -2.14 -6.80
CA GLY A 163 -17.27 -3.20 -6.35
C GLY A 163 -17.61 -3.08 -4.86
N VAL A 164 -16.62 -2.87 -4.01
CA VAL A 164 -16.80 -2.66 -2.56
C VAL A 164 -17.64 -1.42 -2.27
N ILE A 165 -17.42 -0.32 -2.98
CA ILE A 165 -18.23 0.91 -2.85
C ILE A 165 -19.69 0.62 -3.21
N LEU A 166 -19.95 -0.06 -4.33
CA LEU A 166 -21.30 -0.40 -4.76
C LEU A 166 -22.03 -1.27 -3.74
N VAL A 167 -21.36 -2.32 -3.24
CA VAL A 167 -21.92 -3.18 -2.18
C VAL A 167 -22.20 -2.38 -0.92
N GLY A 168 -21.26 -1.52 -0.50
CA GLY A 168 -21.42 -0.63 0.66
C GLY A 168 -22.64 0.29 0.54
N LEU A 169 -22.85 0.88 -0.64
CA LEU A 169 -24.01 1.72 -0.93
C LEU A 169 -25.33 0.92 -0.92
N LEU A 170 -25.33 -0.27 -1.51
CA LEU A 170 -26.52 -1.15 -1.52
C LEU A 170 -26.90 -1.57 -0.10
N CYS A 171 -25.92 -1.97 0.73
CA CYS A 171 -26.15 -2.31 2.13
C CYS A 171 -26.70 -1.12 2.91
N SER A 172 -26.13 0.06 2.73
CA SER A 172 -26.59 1.30 3.38
C SER A 172 -28.02 1.66 2.97
N ASN A 173 -28.35 1.52 1.67
CA ASN A 173 -29.68 1.80 1.14
C ASN A 173 -30.71 0.78 1.62
N HIS A 174 -30.37 -0.51 1.64
CA HIS A 174 -31.25 -1.57 2.13
C HIS A 174 -31.68 -1.35 3.59
N ILE A 175 -30.74 -0.97 4.45
CA ILE A 175 -31.02 -0.65 5.86
C ILE A 175 -31.95 0.56 5.94
N THR A 176 -31.75 1.58 5.10
CA THR A 176 -32.62 2.78 5.06
C THR A 176 -34.01 2.45 4.59
N TYR A 177 -34.16 1.58 3.59
CA TYR A 177 -35.46 1.17 3.06
C TYR A 177 -36.25 0.31 4.06
N ARG A 178 -35.61 -0.65 4.71
CA ARG A 178 -36.26 -1.60 5.59
C ARG A 178 -36.67 -0.98 6.94
N PHE A 179 -35.92 -0.03 7.47
CA PHE A 179 -36.17 0.58 8.79
C PHE A 179 -36.60 2.04 8.73
N GLY A 180 -36.78 2.62 7.53
CA GLY A 180 -37.18 4.01 7.31
C GLY A 180 -36.10 5.03 7.66
N LYS A 181 -36.43 6.32 7.47
CA LYS A 181 -35.53 7.45 7.85
C LYS A 181 -35.47 7.65 9.38
N GLY A 182 -36.22 6.89 10.17
CA GLY A 182 -36.23 6.93 11.62
C GLY A 182 -35.06 6.18 12.25
N LEU A 183 -34.79 6.50 13.51
CA LEU A 183 -33.84 5.76 14.35
C LEU A 183 -34.26 4.28 14.43
N MET A 184 -33.34 3.36 14.19
CA MET A 184 -33.56 1.92 14.45
C MET A 184 -34.23 1.73 15.83
N PRO A 185 -35.28 0.90 15.91
CA PRO A 185 -35.86 0.55 17.21
C PRO A 185 -34.76 0.07 18.16
N LYS A 186 -34.80 0.52 19.40
CA LYS A 186 -33.77 0.18 20.43
C LYS A 186 -33.55 -1.32 20.57
N ALA A 187 -34.57 -2.13 20.29
CA ALA A 187 -34.53 -3.59 20.31
C ALA A 187 -33.55 -4.21 19.28
N TYR A 188 -33.22 -3.53 18.20
CA TYR A 188 -32.29 -4.01 17.16
C TYR A 188 -30.90 -3.35 17.24
N ARG A 189 -30.69 -2.43 18.16
CA ARG A 189 -29.36 -1.85 18.44
C ARG A 189 -28.60 -2.77 19.38
N LEU A 190 -27.62 -3.48 18.85
CA LEU A 190 -26.62 -4.13 19.69
C LEU A 190 -25.76 -3.04 20.35
N SER A 191 -25.85 -2.91 21.69
CA SER A 191 -24.94 -2.08 22.46
C SER A 191 -23.61 -2.82 22.66
N MET A 192 -22.52 -2.08 22.93
CA MET A 192 -21.23 -2.70 23.30
C MET A 192 -21.36 -3.66 24.49
N SER A 193 -22.19 -3.32 25.47
CA SER A 193 -22.50 -4.19 26.63
C SER A 193 -23.21 -5.48 26.19
N SER A 194 -24.17 -5.40 25.27
CA SER A 194 -24.87 -6.59 24.76
C SER A 194 -23.92 -7.50 23.98
N MET A 195 -22.96 -6.93 23.23
CA MET A 195 -21.93 -7.70 22.52
C MET A 195 -20.97 -8.39 23.49
N ALA A 196 -20.55 -7.72 24.56
CA ALA A 196 -19.72 -8.32 25.60
C ALA A 196 -20.42 -9.53 26.25
N VAL A 197 -21.71 -9.42 26.58
CA VAL A 197 -22.52 -10.53 27.14
C VAL A 197 -22.65 -11.69 26.14
N ILE A 198 -22.85 -11.40 24.86
CA ILE A 198 -22.91 -12.45 23.81
C ILE A 198 -21.55 -13.16 23.68
N MET A 199 -20.45 -12.43 23.66
CA MET A 199 -19.10 -13.00 23.59
C MET A 199 -18.78 -13.87 24.83
N ASP A 200 -19.15 -13.41 26.03
CA ASP A 200 -18.97 -14.18 27.25
C ASP A 200 -19.79 -15.48 27.25
N ASN A 201 -21.04 -15.43 26.79
CA ASN A 201 -21.88 -16.61 26.65
C ASN A 201 -21.29 -17.60 25.60
N TYR A 202 -20.75 -17.12 24.47
CA TYR A 202 -20.07 -17.99 23.51
C TYR A 202 -18.78 -18.62 24.08
N ALA A 203 -18.01 -17.86 24.83
CA ALA A 203 -16.80 -18.37 25.52
C ALA A 203 -17.16 -19.45 26.54
N ARG A 204 -18.22 -19.25 27.30
CA ARG A 204 -18.74 -20.21 28.32
C ARG A 204 -19.31 -21.46 27.64
N CYS A 205 -20.06 -21.35 26.54
CA CYS A 205 -20.53 -22.48 25.78
C CYS A 205 -19.36 -23.31 25.20
N ARG A 206 -18.32 -22.65 24.73
CA ARG A 206 -17.13 -23.33 24.18
C ARG A 206 -16.37 -24.09 25.27
N SER A 207 -16.25 -23.54 26.48
CA SER A 207 -15.59 -24.23 27.61
C SER A 207 -16.38 -25.45 28.10
N LEU A 208 -17.71 -25.46 27.93
CA LEU A 208 -18.56 -26.60 28.26
C LEU A 208 -18.51 -27.72 27.20
N LEU A 209 -18.24 -27.36 25.91
CA LEU A 209 -18.15 -28.30 24.79
C LEU A 209 -16.76 -28.93 24.64
N MET A 210 -15.72 -28.33 25.19
CA MET A 210 -14.37 -28.86 25.22
C MET A 210 -13.85 -28.90 26.67
N PRO A 211 -14.22 -29.90 27.46
CA PRO A 211 -13.53 -30.12 28.74
C PRO A 211 -12.08 -30.44 28.43
N SER A 212 -11.15 -29.72 29.08
CA SER A 212 -9.71 -29.99 28.96
C SER A 212 -9.41 -31.42 29.37
N PRO A 213 -8.44 -32.07 28.67
CA PRO A 213 -7.99 -33.42 29.02
C PRO A 213 -7.34 -33.48 30.41
#